data_45c229c5147ef87584b818c8cf6ece76
#
_entry.id   45c229c5147ef87584b818c8cf6ece76
#
_cell.length_a   1.000
_cell.length_b   1.000
_cell.length_c   1.000
_cell.angle_alpha   90.00
_cell.angle_beta   90.00
_cell.angle_gamma   90.00
#
_symmetry.space_group_name_H-M   'P 1'
#
loop_
_entity.id
_entity.type
_entity.pdbx_description
1 polymer ?
#
loop_
_entity_poly.entity_id
_entity_poly.type
_entity_poly.pdbx_seq_one_letter_code
_entity_poly.pdbx_strand_id
1 'polypeptide(L)'
;MKKRILAVLCVMTMAISLLAGCGSQSNTNNSNSDETSTSTTTDFPKNNITVVVPYGAGGTTDLSTRALLEIAGDALPKGVNFVVENVGGSAGMVGVQQVLSSKANGYTLVAMSCDLPLNRALGVTDVVAEEALIPICRTQFEPYAIIVRSDSDIQSLEDMVA
;
A
#
# COMPACT_ATOMS: atom_id res chain seq x y z
N MET A 1 27.08 1.68 52.46
CA MET A 1 26.32 0.49 52.84
C MET A 1 24.83 0.60 52.50
N LYS A 2 24.15 1.71 52.74
CA LYS A 2 22.69 1.87 52.48
C LYS A 2 22.25 1.66 50.99
N LYS A 3 23.07 2.06 49.98
CA LYS A 3 22.75 1.90 48.55
C LYS A 3 22.86 0.42 48.08
N ARG A 4 23.67 -0.40 48.72
CA ARG A 4 23.79 -1.82 48.34
C ARG A 4 22.66 -2.69 48.93
N ILE A 5 22.10 -2.30 50.08
CA ILE A 5 20.95 -2.95 50.70
C ILE A 5 19.67 -2.69 49.89
N LEU A 6 19.50 -1.49 49.32
CA LEU A 6 18.35 -1.14 48.48
C LEU A 6 18.33 -1.94 47.16
N ALA A 7 19.50 -2.19 46.56
CA ALA A 7 19.63 -2.98 45.33
C ALA A 7 19.28 -4.47 45.56
N VAL A 8 19.64 -5.03 46.69
CA VAL A 8 19.34 -6.44 47.05
C VAL A 8 17.84 -6.61 47.32
N LEU A 9 17.18 -5.61 47.93
CA LEU A 9 15.74 -5.66 48.18
C LEU A 9 14.91 -5.62 46.89
N CYS A 10 15.34 -4.86 45.89
CA CYS A 10 14.66 -4.80 44.56
C CYS A 10 14.78 -6.11 43.77
N VAL A 11 15.90 -6.83 43.88
CA VAL A 11 16.08 -8.11 43.16
C VAL A 11 15.24 -9.21 43.79
N MET A 12 15.02 -9.15 45.10
CA MET A 12 14.27 -10.18 45.82
C MET A 12 12.74 -10.08 45.62
N THR A 13 12.23 -8.88 45.28
CA THR A 13 10.81 -8.70 45.00
C THR A 13 10.42 -9.11 43.56
N MET A 14 11.36 -9.18 42.61
CA MET A 14 11.12 -9.67 41.25
C MET A 14 11.09 -11.21 41.14
N ALA A 15 11.60 -11.93 42.11
CA ALA A 15 11.69 -13.41 42.08
C ALA A 15 10.40 -14.12 42.52
N ILE A 16 9.43 -13.42 43.12
CA ILE A 16 8.24 -14.02 43.74
C ILE A 16 7.03 -14.02 42.79
N SER A 17 7.08 -13.31 41.64
CA SER A 17 5.97 -13.20 40.69
C SER A 17 5.91 -14.28 39.60
N LEU A 18 6.76 -15.29 39.60
CA LEU A 18 6.87 -16.33 38.55
C LEU A 18 6.29 -17.71 38.93
N LEU A 19 5.62 -17.86 40.06
CA LEU A 19 5.12 -19.20 40.52
C LEU A 19 3.59 -19.30 40.65
N ALA A 20 2.81 -18.47 40.02
CA ALA A 20 1.34 -18.61 40.05
C ALA A 20 0.78 -18.68 38.63
N GLY A 21 0.75 -19.88 38.04
CA GLY A 21 0.13 -20.02 36.71
C GLY A 21 0.31 -21.38 36.05
N CYS A 22 0.08 -22.48 36.79
CA CYS A 22 -0.17 -23.78 36.15
C CYS A 22 -1.34 -24.47 36.87
N GLY A 23 -2.52 -24.36 36.29
CA GLY A 23 -3.71 -25.12 36.61
C GLY A 23 -4.21 -25.78 35.35
N SER A 24 -3.75 -27.00 35.07
CA SER A 24 -4.32 -27.90 34.08
C SER A 24 -5.74 -28.28 34.47
N GLN A 25 -6.67 -28.12 33.53
CA GLN A 25 -7.87 -28.93 33.57
C GLN A 25 -8.23 -29.35 32.14
N SER A 26 -7.90 -30.60 31.85
CA SER A 26 -8.38 -31.34 30.69
C SER A 26 -9.90 -31.49 30.80
N ASN A 27 -10.63 -31.02 29.83
CA ASN A 27 -11.97 -31.52 29.58
C ASN A 27 -12.13 -31.75 28.07
N THR A 28 -12.11 -33.04 27.75
CA THR A 28 -12.44 -33.59 26.45
C THR A 28 -13.96 -33.51 26.28
N ASN A 29 -14.45 -32.73 25.31
CA ASN A 29 -15.70 -33.00 24.64
C ASN A 29 -15.77 -32.31 23.27
N ASN A 30 -15.65 -33.14 22.28
CA ASN A 30 -16.44 -33.30 21.08
C ASN A 30 -16.94 -32.08 20.32
N SER A 31 -16.35 -31.90 19.13
CA SER A 31 -16.96 -31.58 17.83
C SER A 31 -18.18 -30.63 17.81
N ASN A 32 -17.94 -29.43 17.35
CA ASN A 32 -18.61 -28.89 16.18
C ASN A 32 -17.77 -27.71 15.66
N SER A 33 -17.26 -27.88 14.46
CA SER A 33 -16.60 -26.81 13.72
C SER A 33 -17.69 -25.87 13.21
N ASP A 34 -18.16 -24.97 14.05
CA ASP A 34 -18.73 -23.73 13.58
C ASP A 34 -17.57 -22.73 13.45
N GLU A 35 -17.03 -22.66 12.24
CA GLU A 35 -16.26 -21.51 11.83
C GLU A 35 -17.18 -20.30 11.87
N THR A 36 -17.35 -19.75 13.06
CA THR A 36 -17.83 -18.38 13.21
C THR A 36 -16.75 -17.48 12.63
N SER A 37 -16.84 -17.25 11.33
CA SER A 37 -16.20 -16.12 10.70
C SER A 37 -16.69 -14.89 11.44
N THR A 38 -15.95 -14.48 12.44
CA THR A 38 -16.10 -13.15 13.06
C THR A 38 -15.74 -12.17 11.95
N SER A 39 -16.72 -11.81 11.12
CA SER A 39 -16.64 -10.66 10.26
C SER A 39 -16.53 -9.47 11.22
N THR A 40 -15.31 -9.09 11.57
CA THR A 40 -15.06 -7.73 12.03
C THR A 40 -15.56 -6.85 10.91
N THR A 41 -16.78 -6.36 11.03
CA THR A 41 -17.28 -5.27 10.19
C THR A 41 -16.35 -4.10 10.48
N THR A 42 -15.29 -4.01 9.68
CA THR A 42 -14.45 -2.83 9.69
C THR A 42 -15.37 -1.69 9.27
N ASP A 43 -15.50 -0.73 10.16
CA ASP A 43 -16.35 0.44 10.01
C ASP A 43 -15.70 1.43 9.00
N PHE A 44 -15.11 0.87 7.95
CA PHE A 44 -14.36 1.48 6.86
C PHE A 44 -14.91 0.97 5.52
N PRO A 45 -15.06 1.87 4.52
CA PRO A 45 -14.88 3.33 4.60
C PRO A 45 -16.17 4.06 5.04
N LYS A 46 -16.02 5.18 5.81
CA LYS A 46 -17.11 6.09 6.20
C LYS A 46 -17.13 7.39 5.40
N ASN A 47 -16.03 7.71 4.73
CA ASN A 47 -15.82 8.94 3.97
C ASN A 47 -15.36 8.60 2.56
N ASN A 48 -15.43 9.57 1.67
CA ASN A 48 -14.88 9.42 0.32
C ASN A 48 -13.40 9.04 0.37
N ILE A 49 -12.99 8.25 -0.63
CA ILE A 49 -11.61 7.81 -0.82
C ILE A 49 -11.02 8.61 -1.98
N THR A 50 -9.97 9.37 -1.70
CA THR A 50 -9.24 10.10 -2.73
C THR A 50 -8.26 9.16 -3.44
N VAL A 51 -8.29 9.17 -4.78
CA VAL A 51 -7.35 8.43 -5.62
C VAL A 51 -6.55 9.43 -6.43
N VAL A 52 -5.30 9.62 -6.06
CA VAL A 52 -4.38 10.51 -6.75
C VAL A 52 -3.84 9.80 -7.99
N VAL A 53 -4.03 10.44 -9.15
CA VAL A 53 -3.41 10.04 -10.42
C VAL A 53 -2.29 11.03 -10.69
N PRO A 54 -1.00 10.63 -10.62
CA PRO A 54 0.14 11.55 -10.72
C PRO A 54 0.46 11.96 -12.16
N TYR A 55 -0.58 12.07 -12.99
CA TYR A 55 -0.50 12.42 -14.41
C TYR A 55 -1.62 13.36 -14.81
N GLY A 56 -1.51 13.90 -16.05
CA GLY A 56 -2.57 14.73 -16.64
C GLY A 56 -3.88 13.96 -16.81
N ALA A 57 -4.99 14.68 -16.68
CA ALA A 57 -6.32 14.16 -16.96
C ALA A 57 -6.47 13.73 -18.42
N GLY A 58 -7.21 12.64 -18.66
CA GLY A 58 -7.45 12.08 -19.99
C GLY A 58 -6.32 11.19 -20.52
N GLY A 59 -5.23 11.00 -19.78
CA GLY A 59 -4.19 10.01 -20.08
C GLY A 59 -4.65 8.58 -19.77
N THR A 60 -3.90 7.59 -20.26
CA THR A 60 -4.26 6.17 -20.10
C THR A 60 -4.49 5.79 -18.64
N THR A 61 -3.61 6.19 -17.73
CA THR A 61 -3.75 5.90 -16.30
C THR A 61 -4.99 6.55 -15.69
N ASP A 62 -5.31 7.78 -16.07
CA ASP A 62 -6.52 8.48 -15.60
C ASP A 62 -7.80 7.79 -16.08
N LEU A 63 -7.89 7.51 -17.38
CA LEU A 63 -9.07 6.88 -17.96
C LEU A 63 -9.30 5.46 -17.41
N SER A 64 -8.25 4.64 -17.34
CA SER A 64 -8.34 3.28 -16.80
C SER A 64 -8.68 3.29 -15.32
N THR A 65 -8.11 4.22 -14.55
CA THR A 65 -8.43 4.39 -13.13
C THR A 65 -9.90 4.74 -12.95
N ARG A 66 -10.43 5.72 -13.67
CA ARG A 66 -11.85 6.12 -13.59
C ARG A 66 -12.79 4.99 -13.97
N ALA A 67 -12.50 4.25 -15.04
CA ALA A 67 -13.30 3.10 -15.45
C ALA A 67 -13.33 1.99 -14.39
N LEU A 68 -12.18 1.70 -13.76
CA LEU A 68 -12.10 0.74 -12.66
C LEU A 68 -12.90 1.21 -11.43
N LEU A 69 -12.73 2.47 -11.05
CA LEU A 69 -13.35 3.03 -9.85
C LEU A 69 -14.86 3.22 -10.00
N GLU A 70 -15.38 3.39 -11.22
CA GLU A 70 -16.80 3.36 -11.50
C GLU A 70 -17.42 2.02 -11.11
N ILE A 71 -16.78 0.91 -11.51
CA ILE A 71 -17.23 -0.44 -11.17
C ILE A 71 -17.00 -0.75 -9.68
N ALA A 72 -15.84 -0.38 -9.15
CA ALA A 72 -15.51 -0.60 -7.74
C ALA A 72 -16.41 0.22 -6.79
N GLY A 73 -16.94 1.34 -7.25
CA GLY A 73 -17.85 2.20 -6.50
C GLY A 73 -19.12 1.49 -6.05
N ASP A 74 -19.60 0.50 -6.82
CA ASP A 74 -20.78 -0.28 -6.47
C ASP A 74 -20.58 -1.12 -5.18
N ALA A 75 -19.34 -1.40 -4.81
CA ALA A 75 -19.00 -2.12 -3.58
C ALA A 75 -18.86 -1.21 -2.35
N LEU A 76 -18.90 0.11 -2.53
CA LEU A 76 -18.76 1.05 -1.43
C LEU A 76 -20.07 1.20 -0.63
N PRO A 77 -20.00 1.53 0.67
CA PRO A 77 -21.18 1.90 1.45
C PRO A 77 -21.92 3.07 0.82
N LYS A 78 -23.25 3.09 0.97
CA LYS A 78 -24.08 4.17 0.44
C LYS A 78 -23.62 5.55 0.91
N GLY A 79 -23.39 6.45 -0.02
CA GLY A 79 -22.94 7.82 0.25
C GLY A 79 -21.41 7.99 0.28
N VAL A 80 -20.65 6.91 0.15
CA VAL A 80 -19.19 6.95 -0.02
C VAL A 80 -18.84 6.84 -1.50
N ASN A 81 -17.87 7.62 -1.97
CA ASN A 81 -17.45 7.65 -3.36
C ASN A 81 -15.91 7.65 -3.46
N PHE A 82 -15.41 7.24 -4.62
CA PHE A 82 -14.06 7.55 -5.04
C PHE A 82 -14.00 8.96 -5.64
N VAL A 83 -12.95 9.71 -5.28
CA VAL A 83 -12.66 11.04 -5.82
C VAL A 83 -11.31 10.98 -6.50
N VAL A 84 -11.27 11.15 -7.81
CA VAL A 84 -10.02 11.12 -8.59
C VAL A 84 -9.44 12.51 -8.69
N GLU A 85 -8.18 12.67 -8.26
CA GLU A 85 -7.40 13.90 -8.33
C GLU A 85 -6.20 13.71 -9.27
N ASN A 86 -6.09 14.54 -10.31
CA ASN A 86 -4.94 14.53 -11.20
C ASN A 86 -3.88 15.50 -10.68
N VAL A 87 -2.73 14.99 -10.25
CA VAL A 87 -1.63 15.76 -9.65
C VAL A 87 -0.33 15.44 -10.37
N GLY A 88 -0.15 16.03 -11.54
CA GLY A 88 1.04 15.85 -12.36
C GLY A 88 2.23 16.70 -11.86
N GLY A 89 3.38 16.47 -12.47
CA GLY A 89 4.62 17.22 -12.24
C GLY A 89 5.78 16.35 -11.74
N SER A 90 6.99 16.74 -12.15
CA SER A 90 8.24 16.05 -11.80
C SER A 90 8.18 14.53 -12.05
N ALA A 91 7.79 14.13 -13.25
CA ALA A 91 7.60 12.71 -13.61
C ALA A 91 6.67 11.94 -12.65
N GLY A 92 5.59 12.58 -12.18
CA GLY A 92 4.62 12.00 -11.24
C GLY A 92 4.98 12.15 -9.76
N MET A 93 6.19 12.62 -9.44
CA MET A 93 6.65 12.67 -8.04
C MET A 93 5.88 13.67 -7.19
N VAL A 94 5.26 14.72 -7.77
CA VAL A 94 4.42 15.66 -7.01
C VAL A 94 3.20 14.94 -6.44
N GLY A 95 2.49 14.17 -7.25
CA GLY A 95 1.32 13.39 -6.80
C GLY A 95 1.71 12.29 -5.80
N VAL A 96 2.81 11.59 -6.04
CA VAL A 96 3.34 10.59 -5.08
C VAL A 96 3.64 11.25 -3.73
N GLN A 97 4.30 12.40 -3.72
CA GLN A 97 4.64 13.11 -2.48
C GLN A 97 3.38 13.57 -1.72
N GLN A 98 2.32 13.96 -2.42
CA GLN A 98 1.03 14.27 -1.80
C GLN A 98 0.48 13.06 -1.03
N VAL A 99 0.52 11.88 -1.64
CA VAL A 99 0.06 10.64 -1.00
C VAL A 99 0.94 10.27 0.19
N LEU A 100 2.26 10.34 0.05
CA LEU A 100 3.20 10.05 1.14
C LEU A 100 3.04 11.00 2.34
N SER A 101 2.59 12.23 2.10
CA SER A 101 2.31 13.22 3.14
C SER A 101 0.93 13.06 3.79
N SER A 102 0.07 12.21 3.21
CA SER A 102 -1.26 11.94 3.72
C SER A 102 -1.24 10.92 4.87
N LYS A 103 -2.36 10.83 5.60
CA LYS A 103 -2.49 9.80 6.66
C LYS A 103 -2.58 8.42 6.04
N ALA A 104 -1.82 7.45 6.56
CA ALA A 104 -1.86 6.05 6.15
C ALA A 104 -3.07 5.31 6.77
N ASN A 105 -4.28 5.71 6.40
CA ASN A 105 -5.55 5.21 6.94
C ASN A 105 -6.50 4.65 5.86
N GLY A 106 -6.02 4.48 4.63
CA GLY A 106 -6.79 3.93 3.51
C GLY A 106 -7.66 4.93 2.75
N TYR A 107 -7.72 6.21 3.17
CA TYR A 107 -8.55 7.23 2.48
C TYR A 107 -7.81 7.99 1.38
N THR A 108 -6.50 7.78 1.21
CA THR A 108 -5.71 8.36 0.12
C THR A 108 -4.93 7.26 -0.56
N LEU A 109 -5.20 7.05 -1.83
CA LEU A 109 -4.58 6.04 -2.67
C LEU A 109 -3.82 6.72 -3.81
N VAL A 110 -2.89 6.02 -4.43
CA VAL A 110 -2.25 6.45 -5.68
C VAL A 110 -2.48 5.41 -6.76
N ALA A 111 -2.88 5.85 -7.95
CA ALA A 111 -2.93 5.03 -9.16
C ALA A 111 -1.82 5.49 -10.10
N MET A 112 -0.78 4.67 -10.23
CA MET A 112 0.42 5.03 -10.98
C MET A 112 0.94 3.86 -11.82
N SER A 113 1.80 4.17 -12.78
CA SER A 113 2.52 3.18 -13.58
C SER A 113 3.85 2.77 -12.91
N CYS A 114 4.78 2.20 -13.68
CA CYS A 114 6.10 1.79 -13.20
C CYS A 114 7.07 2.95 -12.93
N ASP A 115 6.60 4.21 -12.93
CA ASP A 115 7.48 5.38 -12.90
C ASP A 115 8.23 5.56 -11.58
N LEU A 116 7.67 5.12 -10.45
CA LEU A 116 8.35 5.31 -9.17
C LEU A 116 9.69 4.56 -9.09
N PRO A 117 9.78 3.24 -9.36
CA PRO A 117 11.05 2.56 -9.40
C PRO A 117 11.95 3.05 -10.55
N LEU A 118 11.37 3.47 -11.68
CA LEU A 118 12.14 4.06 -12.79
C LEU A 118 12.76 5.40 -12.38
N ASN A 119 12.00 6.30 -11.77
CA ASN A 119 12.48 7.59 -11.28
C ASN A 119 13.60 7.43 -10.24
N ARG A 120 13.52 6.39 -9.41
CA ARG A 120 14.59 6.07 -8.47
C ARG A 120 15.86 5.60 -9.21
N ALA A 121 15.72 4.72 -10.19
CA ALA A 121 16.85 4.26 -11.00
C ALA A 121 17.53 5.41 -11.78
N LEU A 122 16.77 6.42 -12.17
CA LEU A 122 17.26 7.63 -12.86
C LEU A 122 17.76 8.72 -11.89
N GLY A 123 17.72 8.50 -10.59
CA GLY A 123 18.15 9.47 -9.58
C GLY A 123 17.22 10.68 -9.42
N VAL A 124 15.97 10.59 -9.87
CA VAL A 124 14.96 11.65 -9.74
C VAL A 124 14.37 11.68 -8.32
N THR A 125 14.37 10.53 -7.63
CA THR A 125 13.85 10.39 -6.27
C THR A 125 14.63 9.32 -5.50
N ASP A 126 14.68 9.45 -4.17
CA ASP A 126 15.21 8.44 -3.26
C ASP A 126 14.10 7.54 -2.67
N VAL A 127 12.84 7.75 -3.05
CA VAL A 127 11.69 6.98 -2.52
C VAL A 127 11.79 5.52 -2.97
N VAL A 128 11.79 4.61 -2.00
CA VAL A 128 11.71 3.17 -2.20
C VAL A 128 10.24 2.77 -2.18
N ALA A 129 9.71 2.34 -3.33
CA ALA A 129 8.28 2.09 -3.49
C ALA A 129 7.76 1.04 -2.50
N GLU A 130 8.53 -0.03 -2.30
CA GLU A 130 8.20 -1.18 -1.45
C GLU A 130 8.17 -0.84 0.05
N GLU A 131 8.89 0.22 0.44
CA GLU A 131 8.95 0.69 1.83
C GLU A 131 7.92 1.81 2.09
N ALA A 132 7.65 2.61 1.06
CA ALA A 132 6.84 3.82 1.19
C ALA A 132 5.35 3.59 0.92
N LEU A 133 5.00 2.58 0.11
CA LEU A 133 3.65 2.29 -0.36
C LEU A 133 3.30 0.82 -0.18
N ILE A 134 2.03 0.54 0.09
CA ILE A 134 1.49 -0.82 0.13
C ILE A 134 0.73 -1.05 -1.18
N PRO A 135 1.18 -1.97 -2.07
CA PRO A 135 0.47 -2.28 -3.29
C PRO A 135 -0.83 -3.02 -2.98
N ILE A 136 -1.94 -2.55 -3.55
CA ILE A 136 -3.27 -3.16 -3.40
C ILE A 136 -3.51 -4.15 -4.53
N CYS A 137 -3.38 -3.70 -5.78
CA CYS A 137 -3.57 -4.54 -6.95
C CYS A 137 -2.89 -3.94 -8.18
N ARG A 138 -2.67 -4.76 -9.19
CA ARG A 138 -2.31 -4.32 -10.53
C ARG A 138 -3.58 -4.18 -11.36
N THR A 139 -3.85 -2.97 -11.82
CA THR A 139 -5.09 -2.63 -12.54
C THR A 139 -4.99 -2.88 -14.04
N GLN A 140 -3.77 -2.84 -14.62
CA GLN A 140 -3.56 -3.02 -16.05
C GLN A 140 -2.16 -3.57 -16.35
N PHE A 141 -1.98 -4.04 -17.57
CA PHE A 141 -0.70 -4.43 -18.15
C PHE A 141 -0.56 -3.72 -19.50
N GLU A 142 0.50 -2.96 -19.66
CA GLU A 142 0.81 -2.23 -20.90
C GLU A 142 2.11 -2.76 -21.49
N PRO A 143 2.09 -3.33 -22.70
CA PRO A 143 3.32 -3.68 -23.41
C PRO A 143 3.96 -2.39 -23.96
N TYR A 144 5.27 -2.31 -23.85
CA TYR A 144 6.05 -1.27 -24.51
C TYR A 144 6.48 -1.74 -25.90
N ALA A 145 6.55 -0.80 -26.85
CA ALA A 145 7.06 -1.03 -28.18
C ALA A 145 8.09 0.04 -28.54
N ILE A 146 9.13 -0.36 -29.24
CA ILE A 146 10.06 0.57 -29.87
C ILE A 146 9.57 0.77 -31.28
N ILE A 147 9.37 2.02 -31.68
CA ILE A 147 8.81 2.38 -32.99
C ILE A 147 9.79 3.32 -33.69
N VAL A 148 10.07 3.04 -34.93
CA VAL A 148 10.86 3.90 -35.82
C VAL A 148 10.01 4.32 -37.03
N ARG A 149 10.43 5.35 -37.73
CA ARG A 149 9.77 5.74 -39.01
C ARG A 149 9.92 4.58 -40.02
N SER A 150 8.92 4.41 -40.85
CA SER A 150 8.91 3.33 -41.86
C SER A 150 10.03 3.42 -42.90
N ASP A 151 10.60 4.62 -43.08
CA ASP A 151 11.73 4.91 -43.93
C ASP A 151 13.09 4.98 -43.22
N SER A 152 13.15 4.49 -41.96
CA SER A 152 14.38 4.43 -41.19
C SER A 152 15.25 3.27 -41.66
N ASP A 153 16.57 3.45 -41.59
CA ASP A 153 17.56 2.38 -41.80
C ASP A 153 17.58 1.34 -40.66
N ILE A 154 16.97 1.66 -39.50
CA ILE A 154 16.83 0.76 -38.37
C ILE A 154 15.67 -0.20 -38.64
N GLN A 155 15.97 -1.47 -38.85
CA GLN A 155 15.00 -2.52 -39.17
C GLN A 155 14.94 -3.60 -38.07
N SER A 156 15.94 -3.64 -37.16
CA SER A 156 16.07 -4.61 -36.11
C SER A 156 16.58 -3.98 -34.82
N LEU A 157 16.58 -4.74 -33.72
CA LEU A 157 17.18 -4.29 -32.46
C LEU A 157 18.70 -4.17 -32.59
N GLU A 158 19.33 -5.05 -33.40
CA GLU A 158 20.74 -5.04 -33.69
C GLU A 158 21.18 -3.76 -34.37
N ASP A 159 20.39 -3.29 -35.35
CA ASP A 159 20.65 -2.00 -36.06
C ASP A 159 20.58 -0.80 -35.10
N MET A 160 19.77 -0.93 -34.03
CA MET A 160 19.59 0.16 -33.05
C MET A 160 20.78 0.28 -32.09
N VAL A 161 21.51 -0.81 -31.84
CA VAL A 161 22.63 -0.86 -30.88
C VAL A 161 24.02 -0.95 -31.56
N ALA A 162 24.05 -1.00 -32.87
CA ALA A 162 25.28 -0.97 -33.66
C ALA A 162 25.85 0.45 -33.78
#